data_d241cc0136c218e06338545fc63df650
#
_entry.id   d241cc0136c218e06338545fc63df650
#
_cell.length_a   1.000
_cell.length_b   1.000
_cell.length_c   1.000
_cell.angle_alpha   90.00
_cell.angle_beta   90.00
_cell.angle_gamma   90.00
#
_symmetry.space_group_name_H-M   'P 1'
#
loop_
_entity.id
_entity.type
_entity.pdbx_description
1 polymer ?
#
loop_
_entity_poly.entity_id
_entity_poly.type
_entity_poly.pdbx_seq_one_letter_code
_entity_poly.pdbx_strand_id
1 'polypeptide(L)' 'MNKTEFVAAIAEEAGISKADAAKAVKAFTDVVVEEMKKGEKIQLVGFGT' A
#
# COMPACT_ATOMS: atom_id res chain seq x y z
N MET A 1 5.51 12.06 7.84
CA MET A 1 4.26 12.07 7.06
C MET A 1 3.22 11.20 7.76
N ASN A 2 2.04 11.72 7.96
CA ASN A 2 0.99 10.91 8.59
C ASN A 2 0.19 10.13 7.53
N LYS A 3 -0.72 9.27 8.00
CA LYS A 3 -1.49 8.42 7.09
C LYS A 3 -2.30 9.22 6.07
N THR A 4 -2.91 10.30 6.51
CA THR A 4 -3.73 11.15 5.63
C THR A 4 -2.88 11.73 4.50
N GLU A 5 -1.70 12.22 4.83
CA GLU A 5 -0.78 12.79 3.84
C GLU A 5 -0.27 11.70 2.89
N PHE A 6 0.00 10.52 3.42
CA PHE A 6 0.47 9.40 2.62
C PHE A 6 -0.58 8.98 1.59
N VAL A 7 -1.83 8.85 2.03
CA VAL A 7 -2.93 8.52 1.13
C VAL A 7 -3.09 9.58 0.05
N ALA A 8 -3.01 10.86 0.42
CA ALA A 8 -3.13 11.95 -0.55
C ALA A 8 -1.99 11.90 -1.58
N ALA A 9 -0.78 11.60 -1.16
CA ALA A 9 0.35 11.47 -2.06
C ALA A 9 0.16 10.32 -3.04
N ILE A 10 -0.33 9.20 -2.56
CA ILE A 10 -0.62 8.05 -3.42
C ILE A 10 -1.70 8.38 -4.43
N ALA A 11 -2.76 9.06 -3.99
CA ALA A 11 -3.84 9.46 -4.89
C ALA A 11 -3.31 10.32 -6.03
N GLU A 12 -2.44 11.25 -5.71
CA GLU A 12 -1.87 12.14 -6.71
C GLU A 12 -0.97 11.40 -7.69
N GLU A 13 -0.08 10.56 -7.18
CA GLU A 13 0.84 9.81 -8.03
C GLU A 13 0.13 8.81 -8.93
N ALA A 14 -0.90 8.16 -8.43
CA ALA A 14 -1.63 7.15 -9.18
C ALA A 14 -2.74 7.73 -10.06
N GLY A 15 -3.08 9.00 -9.86
CA GLY A 15 -4.17 9.63 -10.61
C GLY A 15 -5.54 9.08 -10.23
N ILE A 16 -5.73 8.75 -8.96
CA ILE A 16 -6.98 8.19 -8.45
C ILE A 16 -7.52 9.08 -7.33
N SER A 17 -8.76 8.83 -6.93
CA SER A 17 -9.37 9.58 -5.83
C SER A 17 -8.72 9.22 -4.50
N LYS A 18 -8.86 10.10 -3.51
CA LYS A 18 -8.37 9.81 -2.17
C LYS A 18 -9.07 8.60 -1.57
N ALA A 19 -10.37 8.44 -1.86
CA ALA A 19 -11.12 7.28 -1.38
C ALA A 19 -10.54 5.98 -1.94
N ASP A 20 -10.22 5.97 -3.24
CA ASP A 20 -9.61 4.81 -3.87
C ASP A 20 -8.21 4.56 -3.34
N ALA A 21 -7.44 5.64 -3.13
CA ALA A 21 -6.10 5.51 -2.57
C ALA A 21 -6.14 4.94 -1.15
N ALA A 22 -7.12 5.35 -0.34
CA ALA A 22 -7.27 4.83 1.01
C ALA A 22 -7.57 3.33 0.99
N LYS A 23 -8.43 2.90 0.05
CA LYS A 23 -8.71 1.47 -0.13
C LYS A 23 -7.46 0.69 -0.54
N ALA A 24 -6.68 1.27 -1.44
CA ALA A 24 -5.46 0.62 -1.91
C ALA A 24 -4.45 0.47 -0.79
N VAL A 25 -4.27 1.50 0.04
CA VAL A 25 -3.36 1.44 1.19
C VAL A 25 -3.83 0.39 2.19
N LYS A 26 -5.12 0.35 2.48
CA LYS A 26 -5.67 -0.64 3.40
C LYS A 26 -5.46 -2.05 2.87
N ALA A 27 -5.77 -2.27 1.60
CA ALA A 27 -5.59 -3.58 0.98
C ALA A 27 -4.11 -4.00 1.01
N PHE A 28 -3.21 -3.08 0.73
CA PHE A 28 -1.78 -3.35 0.76
C PHE A 28 -1.34 -3.81 2.15
N THR A 29 -1.71 -3.04 3.19
CA THR A 29 -1.32 -3.39 4.56
C THR A 29 -1.97 -4.69 5.02
N ASP A 30 -3.22 -4.93 4.66
CA ASP A 30 -3.91 -6.17 5.02
C ASP A 30 -3.21 -7.39 4.41
N VAL A 31 -2.83 -7.31 3.15
CA VAL A 31 -2.13 -8.39 2.47
C VAL A 31 -0.76 -8.64 3.10
N VAL A 32 -0.03 -7.56 3.41
CA VAL A 32 1.28 -7.70 4.06
C VAL A 32 1.14 -8.42 5.38
N VAL A 33 0.17 -8.03 6.20
CA VAL A 33 -0.05 -8.68 7.51
C VAL A 33 -0.40 -10.14 7.34
N GLU A 34 -1.27 -10.47 6.39
CA GLU A 34 -1.67 -11.86 6.15
C GLU A 34 -0.50 -12.73 5.71
N GLU A 35 0.33 -12.22 4.81
CA GLU A 35 1.49 -12.97 4.35
C GLU A 35 2.50 -13.19 5.48
N MET A 36 2.66 -12.19 6.34
CA MET A 36 3.54 -12.34 7.50
C MET A 36 3.01 -13.39 8.48
N LYS A 37 1.70 -13.46 8.66
CA LYS A 37 1.09 -14.47 9.53
C LYS A 37 1.30 -15.88 9.00
N LYS A 38 1.34 -16.03 7.68
CA LYS A 38 1.61 -17.32 7.04
C LYS A 38 3.08 -17.70 7.08
N GLY A 39 3.94 -16.80 7.52
CA GLY A 39 5.37 -17.01 7.55
C GLY A 39 6.04 -16.88 6.19
N GLU A 40 5.36 -16.32 5.22
CA GLU A 40 5.92 -16.12 3.90
C GLU A 40 6.64 -14.78 3.81
N LYS A 41 7.65 -14.74 2.95
CA LYS A 41 8.38 -13.51 2.69
C LYS A 41 7.79 -12.81 1.49
N ILE A 42 7.70 -11.49 1.59
CA ILE A 42 7.25 -10.66 0.48
C ILE A 42 8.49 -10.24 -0.30
N GLN A 43 8.53 -10.61 -1.59
CA GLN A 43 9.65 -10.25 -2.44
C GLN A 43 9.30 -9.02 -3.26
N LEU A 44 10.06 -7.96 -3.03
CA LEU A 44 9.83 -6.68 -3.71
C LEU A 44 10.84 -6.41 -4.82
N VAL A 45 11.64 -7.40 -5.21
CA VAL A 45 12.64 -7.21 -6.25
C VAL A 45 12.03 -6.78 -7.58
N GLY A 46 10.82 -7.23 -7.87
CA GLY A 46 10.12 -6.83 -9.08
C GLY A 46 9.71 -5.35 -9.10
N PHE A 47 9.91 -4.65 -8.01
CA PHE A 47 9.57 -3.23 -7.91
C PHE A 47 10.76 -2.31 -8.14
N GLY A 48 11.87 -2.84 -8.62
CA GLY A 48 12.99 -2.03 -9.06
C GLY A 48 13.96 -1.60 -7.97
N THR A 49 14.04 -2.34 -6.94
CA THR A 49 15.01 -2.04 -5.87
C THR A 49 16.39 -2.60 -6.18
#